data_594104ccbd938883cedfe23ae0863858
#
_entry.id   594104ccbd938883cedfe23ae0863858
#
_cell.length_a   1.000
_cell.length_b   1.000
_cell.length_c   1.000
_cell.angle_alpha   90.00
_cell.angle_beta   90.00
_cell.angle_gamma   90.00
#
_symmetry.space_group_name_H-M   'P 1'
#
loop_
_entity.id
_entity.type
_entity.pdbx_description
1 polymer ?
#
loop_
_entity_poly.entity_id
_entity_poly.type
_entity_poly.pdbx_seq_one_letter_code
_entity_poly.pdbx_strand_id
1 'polypeptide(L)'
;MRWENTVAIDAPTQVVWQLTTDVEQWPSLTTTMQQVDRVDQGPLRVGSSARIKQPGQSTALWTVDHLDEGRSFSWQTRRMGLTMTGSHLVETTGRGCRNTLAIEVDGRGARLFGLALGGLLRKSLATENAGFKAAAERAGR
;
A
#
# COMPACT_ATOMS: atom_id res chain seq x y z
N MET A 1 -7.79 -1.97 14.69
CA MET A 1 -6.99 -0.72 14.77
C MET A 1 -6.58 -0.32 13.37
N ARG A 2 -6.57 0.97 13.09
CA ARG A 2 -6.30 1.51 11.76
C ARG A 2 -5.31 2.67 11.84
N TRP A 3 -4.37 2.70 10.92
CA TRP A 3 -3.45 3.83 10.71
C TRP A 3 -3.55 4.24 9.25
N GLU A 4 -3.44 5.53 8.98
CA GLU A 4 -3.48 6.02 7.61
C GLU A 4 -2.59 7.24 7.41
N ASN A 5 -2.22 7.48 6.16
CA ASN A 5 -1.47 8.66 5.74
C ASN A 5 -2.04 9.14 4.41
N THR A 6 -2.27 10.44 4.32
CA THR A 6 -2.81 11.08 3.12
C THR A 6 -1.89 12.19 2.66
N VAL A 7 -1.58 12.23 1.36
CA VAL A 7 -0.79 13.31 0.77
C VAL A 7 -1.46 13.85 -0.48
N ALA A 8 -1.27 15.13 -0.75
CA ALA A 8 -1.63 15.74 -2.03
C ALA A 8 -0.50 15.50 -3.02
N ILE A 9 -0.86 15.10 -4.24
CA ILE A 9 0.09 14.80 -5.31
C ILE A 9 -0.24 15.66 -6.51
N ASP A 10 0.76 16.40 -7.02
CA ASP A 10 0.63 17.23 -8.20
C ASP A 10 0.90 16.39 -9.46
N ALA A 11 -0.01 15.48 -9.72
CA ALA A 11 0.03 14.58 -10.89
C ALA A 11 -1.38 14.04 -11.13
N PRO A 12 -1.69 13.62 -12.38
CA PRO A 12 -3.00 13.04 -12.68
C PRO A 12 -3.26 11.75 -11.88
N THR A 13 -4.52 11.53 -11.52
CA THR A 13 -4.95 10.30 -10.84
C THR A 13 -4.46 9.04 -11.54
N GLN A 14 -4.50 9.01 -12.87
CA GLN A 14 -4.07 7.87 -13.66
C GLN A 14 -2.59 7.52 -13.45
N VAL A 15 -1.73 8.52 -13.31
CA VAL A 15 -0.30 8.29 -13.06
C VAL A 15 -0.09 7.62 -11.72
N VAL A 16 -0.77 8.11 -10.67
CA VAL A 16 -0.69 7.52 -9.34
C VAL A 16 -1.27 6.10 -9.34
N TRP A 17 -2.39 5.89 -10.04
CA TRP A 17 -3.02 4.57 -10.13
C TRP A 17 -2.11 3.54 -10.81
N GLN A 18 -1.43 3.93 -11.88
CA GLN A 18 -0.47 3.05 -12.55
C GLN A 18 0.66 2.63 -11.62
N LEU A 19 1.22 3.58 -10.85
CA LEU A 19 2.25 3.27 -9.86
C LEU A 19 1.71 2.37 -8.75
N THR A 20 0.48 2.60 -8.32
CA THR A 20 -0.17 1.84 -7.26
C THR A 20 -0.39 0.39 -7.66
N THR A 21 -0.80 0.12 -8.89
CA THR A 21 -1.11 -1.24 -9.35
C THR A 21 0.10 -1.99 -9.90
N ASP A 22 1.18 -1.31 -10.22
CA ASP A 22 2.45 -1.91 -10.63
C ASP A 22 3.27 -2.29 -9.38
N VAL A 23 2.75 -3.23 -8.63
CA VAL A 23 3.23 -3.55 -7.28
C VAL A 23 4.67 -4.07 -7.28
N GLU A 24 5.14 -4.71 -8.34
CA GLU A 24 6.50 -5.22 -8.42
C GLU A 24 7.54 -4.10 -8.51
N GLN A 25 7.11 -2.88 -8.84
CA GLN A 25 7.99 -1.70 -8.88
C GLN A 25 8.06 -0.96 -7.54
N TRP A 26 7.26 -1.34 -6.55
CA TRP A 26 7.23 -0.66 -5.25
C TRP A 26 8.61 -0.57 -4.56
N PRO A 27 9.48 -1.59 -4.63
CA PRO A 27 10.81 -1.46 -4.03
C PRO A 27 11.63 -0.29 -4.58
N SER A 28 11.38 0.14 -5.81
CA SER A 28 12.04 1.30 -6.40
C SER A 28 11.44 2.63 -5.93
N LEU A 29 10.25 2.60 -5.34
CA LEU A 29 9.53 3.80 -4.87
C LEU A 29 9.75 4.05 -3.38
N THR A 30 9.94 3.01 -2.59
CA THR A 30 9.98 3.12 -1.13
C THR A 30 10.91 2.09 -0.50
N THR A 31 11.63 2.52 0.53
CA THR A 31 12.51 1.65 1.31
C THR A 31 11.75 0.71 2.24
N THR A 32 10.45 0.89 2.40
CA THR A 32 9.60 0.03 3.22
C THR A 32 9.36 -1.33 2.57
N MET A 33 9.66 -1.47 1.28
CA MET A 33 9.51 -2.70 0.51
C MET A 33 10.87 -3.11 -0.06
N GLN A 34 11.32 -4.32 0.26
CA GLN A 34 12.58 -4.85 -0.27
C GLN A 34 12.37 -5.65 -1.54
N GLN A 35 11.26 -6.40 -1.61
CA GLN A 35 10.94 -7.23 -2.76
C GLN A 35 9.44 -7.47 -2.81
N VAL A 36 8.88 -7.41 -4.01
CA VAL A 36 7.47 -7.71 -4.27
C VAL A 36 7.42 -8.60 -5.51
N ASP A 37 6.95 -9.84 -5.34
CA ASP A 37 6.84 -10.82 -6.44
C ASP A 37 5.38 -11.27 -6.58
N ARG A 38 4.79 -10.98 -7.72
CA ARG A 38 3.43 -11.43 -8.02
C ARG A 38 3.40 -12.93 -8.26
N VAL A 39 2.37 -13.58 -7.75
CA VAL A 39 2.12 -15.01 -7.94
C VAL A 39 1.39 -15.25 -9.27
N ASP A 40 0.49 -14.33 -9.64
CA ASP A 40 -0.26 -14.38 -10.89
C ASP A 40 0.24 -13.33 -11.87
N GLN A 41 -0.27 -13.38 -13.10
CA GLN A 41 0.11 -12.48 -14.19
C GLN A 41 -1.09 -11.69 -14.69
N GLY A 42 -0.81 -10.64 -15.49
CA GLY A 42 -1.84 -9.79 -16.07
C GLY A 42 -2.26 -8.66 -15.14
N PRO A 43 -3.35 -7.95 -15.46
CA PRO A 43 -3.82 -6.83 -14.63
C PRO A 43 -4.14 -7.29 -13.21
N LEU A 44 -3.87 -6.40 -12.24
CA LEU A 44 -4.22 -6.66 -10.85
C LEU A 44 -5.75 -6.78 -10.73
N ARG A 45 -6.21 -7.78 -9.98
CA ARG A 45 -7.65 -8.06 -9.80
C ARG A 45 -7.89 -8.69 -8.44
N VAL A 46 -9.14 -8.77 -8.04
CA VAL A 46 -9.51 -9.50 -6.83
C VAL A 46 -9.04 -10.95 -6.98
N GLY A 47 -8.34 -11.44 -5.96
CA GLY A 47 -7.71 -12.76 -5.97
C GLY A 47 -6.24 -12.75 -6.39
N SER A 48 -5.74 -11.66 -7.00
CA SER A 48 -4.32 -11.50 -7.28
C SER A 48 -3.52 -11.54 -5.99
N SER A 49 -2.36 -12.18 -6.02
CA SER A 49 -1.50 -12.31 -4.84
C SER A 49 -0.07 -11.93 -5.16
N ALA A 50 0.64 -11.46 -4.14
CA ALA A 50 2.06 -11.16 -4.22
C ALA A 50 2.75 -11.52 -2.91
N ARG A 51 4.00 -11.99 -3.03
CA ARG A 51 4.88 -12.18 -1.88
C ARG A 51 5.65 -10.90 -1.65
N ILE A 52 5.55 -10.37 -0.43
CA ILE A 52 6.19 -9.11 -0.07
C ILE A 52 7.20 -9.35 1.04
N LYS A 53 8.43 -8.88 0.82
CA LYS A 53 9.49 -8.85 1.84
C LYS A 53 9.68 -7.41 2.29
N GLN A 54 9.52 -7.20 3.59
CA GLN A 54 9.73 -5.90 4.23
C GLN A 54 10.89 -6.00 5.23
N PRO A 55 11.58 -4.88 5.54
CA PRO A 55 12.70 -4.91 6.48
C PRO A 55 12.31 -5.47 7.84
N GLY A 56 13.13 -6.40 8.34
CA GLY A 56 12.92 -7.00 9.67
C GLY A 56 11.77 -7.99 9.75
N GLN A 57 11.15 -8.35 8.63
CA GLN A 57 10.01 -9.26 8.60
C GLN A 57 10.27 -10.41 7.62
N SER A 58 9.66 -11.56 7.89
CA SER A 58 9.65 -12.66 6.92
C SER A 58 8.68 -12.32 5.78
N THR A 59 8.91 -12.95 4.62
CA THR A 59 8.04 -12.78 3.45
C THR A 59 6.60 -13.15 3.78
N ALA A 60 5.65 -12.30 3.37
CA ALA A 60 4.22 -12.51 3.57
C ALA A 60 3.51 -12.56 2.22
N LEU A 61 2.46 -13.39 2.14
CA LEU A 61 1.59 -13.45 0.97
C LEU A 61 0.40 -12.52 1.19
N TRP A 62 0.24 -11.56 0.29
CA TRP A 62 -0.87 -10.61 0.30
C TRP A 62 -1.80 -10.91 -0.86
N THR A 63 -3.10 -10.95 -0.62
CA THR A 63 -4.12 -11.25 -1.64
C THR A 63 -5.12 -10.11 -1.74
N VAL A 64 -5.37 -9.65 -2.97
CA VAL A 64 -6.32 -8.57 -3.25
C VAL A 64 -7.73 -9.05 -2.93
N ASP A 65 -8.42 -8.33 -2.04
CA ASP A 65 -9.80 -8.60 -1.63
C ASP A 65 -10.80 -7.58 -2.16
N HIS A 66 -10.34 -6.44 -2.64
CA HIS A 66 -11.18 -5.39 -3.21
C HIS A 66 -10.38 -4.62 -4.27
N LEU A 67 -11.05 -4.30 -5.38
CA LEU A 67 -10.46 -3.44 -6.41
C LEU A 67 -11.55 -2.68 -7.14
N ASP A 68 -11.43 -1.34 -7.13
CA ASP A 68 -12.24 -0.41 -7.89
C ASP A 68 -11.28 0.32 -8.84
N GLU A 69 -11.33 -0.03 -10.13
CA GLU A 69 -10.35 0.40 -11.13
C GLU A 69 -10.21 1.92 -11.18
N GLY A 70 -8.97 2.39 -11.12
CA GLY A 70 -8.65 3.81 -11.15
C GLY A 70 -8.87 4.55 -9.85
N ARG A 71 -9.32 3.89 -8.79
CA ARG A 71 -9.67 4.55 -7.53
C ARG A 71 -9.07 3.90 -6.28
N SER A 72 -9.29 2.61 -6.09
CA SER A 72 -8.84 1.96 -4.85
C SER A 72 -8.61 0.47 -5.01
N PHE A 73 -7.71 -0.05 -4.20
CA PHE A 73 -7.65 -1.49 -3.95
C PHE A 73 -7.19 -1.75 -2.52
N SER A 74 -7.54 -2.93 -2.03
CA SER A 74 -7.02 -3.42 -0.76
C SER A 74 -6.60 -4.88 -0.91
N TRP A 75 -5.65 -5.27 -0.08
CA TRP A 75 -5.25 -6.65 0.05
C TRP A 75 -4.93 -6.99 1.49
N GLN A 76 -4.90 -8.27 1.79
CA GLN A 76 -4.73 -8.72 3.15
C GLN A 76 -3.76 -9.88 3.25
N THR A 77 -3.18 -10.00 4.42
CA THR A 77 -2.38 -11.15 4.83
C THR A 77 -2.78 -11.54 6.24
N ARG A 78 -2.55 -12.80 6.58
CA ARG A 78 -2.79 -13.33 7.93
C ARG A 78 -1.49 -13.84 8.51
N ARG A 79 -1.26 -13.50 9.76
CA ARG A 79 -0.04 -13.89 10.47
C ARG A 79 -0.31 -13.93 11.97
N MET A 80 -0.01 -15.08 12.60
CA MET A 80 -0.09 -15.23 14.05
C MET A 80 -1.44 -14.83 14.65
N GLY A 81 -2.54 -15.21 13.97
CA GLY A 81 -3.90 -14.89 14.42
C GLY A 81 -4.35 -13.47 14.12
N LEU A 82 -3.51 -12.65 13.48
CA LEU A 82 -3.85 -11.31 13.05
C LEU A 82 -4.15 -11.28 11.56
N THR A 83 -5.16 -10.49 11.18
CA THR A 83 -5.43 -10.14 9.79
C THR A 83 -4.99 -8.70 9.58
N MET A 84 -4.11 -8.49 8.61
CA MET A 84 -3.64 -7.16 8.23
C MET A 84 -4.20 -6.83 6.86
N THR A 85 -4.85 -5.67 6.74
CA THR A 85 -5.40 -5.19 5.47
C THR A 85 -4.72 -3.88 5.11
N GLY A 86 -4.04 -3.87 3.96
CA GLY A 86 -3.45 -2.66 3.40
C GLY A 86 -4.36 -2.12 2.31
N SER A 87 -4.58 -0.81 2.29
CA SER A 87 -5.46 -0.19 1.30
C SER A 87 -4.84 1.05 0.68
N HIS A 88 -5.20 1.28 -0.58
CA HIS A 88 -4.77 2.41 -1.39
C HIS A 88 -6.00 3.07 -1.98
N LEU A 89 -6.12 4.40 -1.79
CA LEU A 89 -7.23 5.19 -2.33
C LEU A 89 -6.65 6.42 -3.02
N VAL A 90 -7.00 6.59 -4.29
CA VAL A 90 -6.60 7.76 -5.09
C VAL A 90 -7.84 8.55 -5.42
N GLU A 91 -7.87 9.84 -5.05
CA GLU A 91 -9.02 10.71 -5.27
C GLU A 91 -8.59 11.91 -6.10
N THR A 92 -9.34 12.22 -7.16
CA THR A 92 -9.08 13.39 -8.01
C THR A 92 -9.39 14.68 -7.24
N THR A 93 -8.48 15.66 -7.34
CA THR A 93 -8.65 16.98 -6.76
C THR A 93 -8.53 18.05 -7.86
N GLY A 94 -8.73 19.32 -7.51
CA GLY A 94 -8.66 20.42 -8.48
C GLY A 94 -7.31 20.59 -9.17
N ARG A 95 -6.20 20.13 -8.53
CA ARG A 95 -4.83 20.32 -9.05
C ARG A 95 -4.12 18.99 -9.39
N GLY A 96 -4.70 17.89 -9.03
CA GLY A 96 -4.06 16.60 -9.21
C GLY A 96 -4.87 15.55 -8.50
N CYS A 97 -4.30 14.97 -7.44
CA CYS A 97 -5.01 13.96 -6.69
C CYS A 97 -4.55 13.92 -5.22
N ARG A 98 -5.27 13.13 -4.45
CA ARG A 98 -4.94 12.86 -3.06
C ARG A 98 -4.80 11.36 -2.91
N ASN A 99 -3.69 10.90 -2.35
CA ASN A 99 -3.41 9.48 -2.17
C ASN A 99 -3.43 9.13 -0.68
N THR A 100 -4.28 8.19 -0.32
CA THR A 100 -4.42 7.70 1.05
C THR A 100 -3.98 6.25 1.14
N LEU A 101 -3.00 6.00 1.99
CA LEU A 101 -2.55 4.66 2.34
C LEU A 101 -3.03 4.33 3.74
N ALA A 102 -3.53 3.12 3.95
CA ALA A 102 -4.00 2.70 5.26
C ALA A 102 -3.60 1.26 5.55
N ILE A 103 -3.46 0.95 6.83
CA ILE A 103 -3.29 -0.41 7.33
C ILE A 103 -4.27 -0.64 8.48
N GLU A 104 -4.99 -1.75 8.41
CA GLU A 104 -5.87 -2.20 9.49
C GLU A 104 -5.34 -3.51 10.05
N VAL A 105 -5.38 -3.65 11.36
CA VAL A 105 -4.98 -4.87 12.05
C VAL A 105 -6.13 -5.33 12.93
N ASP A 106 -6.60 -6.54 12.69
CA ASP A 106 -7.71 -7.17 13.40
C ASP A 106 -7.31 -8.52 13.94
N GLY A 107 -7.99 -8.97 14.99
CA GLY A 107 -7.78 -10.27 15.58
C GLY A 107 -7.30 -10.18 17.03
N ARG A 108 -7.01 -11.35 17.61
CA ARG A 108 -6.51 -11.43 18.99
C ARG A 108 -5.13 -10.80 19.09
N GLY A 109 -4.96 -9.89 20.04
CA GLY A 109 -3.69 -9.21 20.24
C GLY A 109 -3.48 -8.00 19.34
N ALA A 110 -4.50 -7.58 18.54
CA ALA A 110 -4.39 -6.41 17.69
C ALA A 110 -4.04 -5.15 18.47
N ARG A 111 -4.61 -4.97 19.65
CA ARG A 111 -4.29 -3.82 20.52
C ARG A 111 -2.85 -3.83 20.99
N LEU A 112 -2.37 -4.99 21.41
CA LEU A 112 -0.98 -5.15 21.85
C LEU A 112 -0.01 -4.89 20.70
N PHE A 113 -0.32 -5.45 19.53
CA PHE A 113 0.42 -5.20 18.30
C PHE A 113 0.49 -3.70 18.00
N GLY A 114 -0.65 -3.00 18.06
CA GLY A 114 -0.73 -1.56 17.80
C GLY A 114 0.05 -0.72 18.79
N LEU A 115 0.03 -1.09 20.08
CA LEU A 115 0.82 -0.41 21.10
C LEU A 115 2.32 -0.58 20.84
N ALA A 116 2.74 -1.77 20.42
CA ALA A 116 4.16 -2.06 20.17
C ALA A 116 4.66 -1.47 18.85
N LEU A 117 3.85 -1.53 17.78
CA LEU A 117 4.30 -1.25 16.41
C LEU A 117 3.58 -0.08 15.72
N GLY A 118 2.59 0.55 16.38
CA GLY A 118 1.80 1.62 15.76
C GLY A 118 2.63 2.79 15.25
N GLY A 119 3.65 3.21 16.01
CA GLY A 119 4.55 4.27 15.58
C GLY A 119 5.35 3.91 14.34
N LEU A 120 5.80 2.65 14.26
CA LEU A 120 6.52 2.14 13.10
C LEU A 120 5.61 2.08 11.88
N LEU A 121 4.36 1.64 12.05
CA LEU A 121 3.37 1.60 10.97
C LEU A 121 3.08 2.98 10.41
N ARG A 122 2.89 3.99 11.28
CA ARG A 122 2.69 5.37 10.83
C ARG A 122 3.86 5.88 10.02
N LYS A 123 5.07 5.63 10.49
CA LYS A 123 6.29 6.04 9.79
C LYS A 123 6.41 5.34 8.44
N SER A 124 6.12 4.06 8.38
CA SER A 124 6.16 3.29 7.13
C SER A 124 5.17 3.82 6.11
N LEU A 125 3.93 4.10 6.52
CA LEU A 125 2.91 4.66 5.64
C LEU A 125 3.34 6.02 5.09
N ALA A 126 3.89 6.89 5.94
CA ALA A 126 4.38 8.20 5.51
C ALA A 126 5.53 8.07 4.50
N THR A 127 6.46 7.17 4.75
CA THR A 127 7.59 6.92 3.85
C THR A 127 7.12 6.38 2.50
N GLU A 128 6.20 5.41 2.49
CA GLU A 128 5.63 4.87 1.26
C GLU A 128 4.91 5.95 0.48
N ASN A 129 4.07 6.73 1.13
CA ASN A 129 3.28 7.75 0.45
C ASN A 129 4.16 8.87 -0.11
N ALA A 130 5.22 9.24 0.58
CA ALA A 130 6.22 10.17 0.06
C ALA A 130 6.91 9.62 -1.20
N GLY A 131 7.14 8.32 -1.24
CA GLY A 131 7.71 7.64 -2.42
C GLY A 131 6.79 7.69 -3.62
N PHE A 132 5.50 7.39 -3.43
CA PHE A 132 4.49 7.51 -4.49
C PHE A 132 4.39 8.95 -5.01
N LYS A 133 4.35 9.92 -4.10
CA LYS A 133 4.28 11.33 -4.46
C LYS A 133 5.48 11.74 -5.32
N ALA A 134 6.68 11.43 -4.88
CA ALA A 134 7.90 11.80 -5.61
C ALA A 134 7.93 11.16 -7.00
N ALA A 135 7.60 9.88 -7.12
CA ALA A 135 7.59 9.17 -8.39
C ALA A 135 6.53 9.70 -9.34
N ALA A 136 5.31 9.94 -8.83
CA ALA A 136 4.20 10.44 -9.64
C ALA A 136 4.47 11.85 -10.17
N GLU A 137 5.00 12.73 -9.33
CA GLU A 137 5.31 14.11 -9.74
C GLU A 137 6.44 14.17 -10.77
N ARG A 138 7.40 13.26 -10.70
CA ARG A 138 8.42 13.14 -11.74
C ARG A 138 7.85 12.63 -13.05
N ALA A 139 6.99 11.62 -12.99
CA ALA A 139 6.38 11.00 -14.18
C ALA A 139 5.34 11.91 -14.85
N GLY A 140 4.68 12.77 -14.08
CA GLY A 140 3.66 13.68 -14.56
C GLY A 140 4.19 14.98 -15.20
N ARG A 141 5.51 15.16 -15.22
CA ARG A 141 6.15 16.35 -15.79
C ARG A 141 6.45 16.22 -17.26
#